data_95afe1623e5fb6c9d4b4b3df4d0c05eb
#
_entry.id   95afe1623e5fb6c9d4b4b3df4d0c05eb
#
_cell.length_a   1.000
_cell.length_b   1.000
_cell.length_c   1.000
_cell.angle_alpha   90.00
_cell.angle_beta   90.00
_cell.angle_gamma   90.00
#
_symmetry.space_group_name_H-M   'P 1'
#
loop_
_entity.id
_entity.type
_entity.pdbx_description
1 polymer ?
#
loop_
_entity_poly.entity_id
_entity_poly.type
_entity_poly.pdbx_seq_one_letter_code
_entity_poly.pdbx_strand_id
1 'polypeptide(L)'
;SELIHSLLPVFMVSVLGASMLTVGIIEGVAEATASIMKVFSGALSDYLGRRKFLMILGYALAAFTKPVFPLAHSVAWVFAARFVDRVGKGIRGAPRDALVADITPPQLRGAAYGLRQALDSAGALLGPLLAVVFMLAFANDIRAVMWVAVVPAFIAVALLMIYVREPERDSD
;
A
#
# COMPACT_ATOMS: atom_id res chain seq x y z
N SER A 1 -4.75 -3.36 2.37
CA SER A 1 -4.49 -1.95 2.74
C SER A 1 -5.74 -1.09 2.59
N GLU A 2 -6.61 -1.34 1.62
CA GLU A 2 -7.84 -0.56 1.37
C GLU A 2 -8.79 -0.51 2.57
N LEU A 3 -8.88 -1.58 3.36
CA LEU A 3 -9.68 -1.62 4.58
C LEU A 3 -9.25 -0.51 5.57
N ILE A 4 -7.94 -0.38 5.85
CA ILE A 4 -7.44 0.70 6.73
C ILE A 4 -7.70 2.07 6.11
N HIS A 5 -7.48 2.22 4.80
CA HIS A 5 -7.65 3.51 4.14
C HIS A 5 -9.10 4.00 4.20
N SER A 6 -10.07 3.09 4.12
CA SER A 6 -11.49 3.42 4.26
C SER A 6 -11.87 3.86 5.67
N LEU A 7 -11.25 3.27 6.69
CA LEU A 7 -11.54 3.57 8.10
C LEU A 7 -10.74 4.75 8.65
N LEU A 8 -9.60 5.08 8.03
CA LEU A 8 -8.68 6.07 8.57
C LEU A 8 -9.30 7.47 8.73
N PRO A 9 -10.05 8.03 7.76
CA PRO A 9 -10.75 9.30 7.95
C PRO A 9 -11.73 9.27 9.10
N VAL A 10 -12.50 8.18 9.21
CA VAL A 10 -13.47 8.00 10.32
C VAL A 10 -12.74 7.92 11.65
N PHE A 11 -11.65 7.15 11.73
CA PHE A 11 -10.82 7.03 12.92
C PHE A 11 -10.23 8.38 13.36
N MET A 12 -9.69 9.16 12.43
CA MET A 12 -9.13 10.48 12.72
C MET A 12 -10.18 11.44 13.27
N VAL A 13 -11.38 11.45 12.72
CA VAL A 13 -12.44 12.36 13.13
C VAL A 13 -13.11 11.86 14.42
N SER A 14 -13.56 10.60 14.47
CA SER A 14 -14.39 10.11 15.56
C SER A 14 -13.61 9.71 16.82
N VAL A 15 -12.36 9.24 16.66
CA VAL A 15 -11.55 8.76 17.79
C VAL A 15 -10.49 9.79 18.20
N LEU A 16 -9.84 10.45 17.23
CA LEU A 16 -8.77 11.40 17.50
C LEU A 16 -9.22 12.87 17.48
N GLY A 17 -10.48 13.14 17.11
CA GLY A 17 -11.04 14.49 17.12
C GLY A 17 -10.47 15.43 16.06
N ALA A 18 -9.90 14.90 14.98
CA ALA A 18 -9.35 15.70 13.89
C ALA A 18 -10.45 16.43 13.10
N SER A 19 -10.16 17.62 12.58
CA SER A 19 -11.05 18.30 11.66
C SER A 19 -10.98 17.66 10.27
N MET A 20 -12.06 17.80 9.48
CA MET A 20 -12.08 17.33 8.09
C MET A 20 -11.00 18.01 7.23
N LEU A 21 -10.67 19.27 7.53
CA LEU A 21 -9.56 19.96 6.87
C LEU A 21 -8.22 19.28 7.15
N THR A 22 -7.96 18.90 8.40
CA THR A 22 -6.75 18.18 8.79
C THR A 22 -6.66 16.83 8.07
N VAL A 23 -7.76 16.10 7.98
CA VAL A 23 -7.84 14.84 7.22
C VAL A 23 -7.51 15.06 5.75
N GLY A 24 -8.09 16.08 5.13
CA GLY A 24 -7.82 16.43 3.73
C GLY A 24 -6.37 16.79 3.47
N ILE A 25 -5.72 17.55 4.36
CA ILE A 25 -4.30 17.89 4.25
C ILE A 25 -3.44 16.64 4.36
N ILE A 26 -3.70 15.77 5.34
CA ILE A 26 -2.95 14.52 5.53
C ILE A 26 -3.05 13.63 4.29
N GLU A 27 -4.25 13.42 3.76
CA GLU A 27 -4.45 12.61 2.56
C GLU A 27 -3.81 13.25 1.32
N GLY A 28 -3.91 14.57 1.16
CA GLY A 28 -3.29 15.30 0.05
C GLY A 28 -1.76 15.19 0.05
N VAL A 29 -1.13 15.42 1.20
CA VAL A 29 0.33 15.28 1.36
C VAL A 29 0.75 13.83 1.13
N ALA A 30 -0.02 12.87 1.65
CA ALA A 30 0.26 11.45 1.49
C ALA A 30 0.24 11.02 0.01
N GLU A 31 -0.79 11.40 -0.76
CA GLU A 31 -0.88 11.04 -2.18
C GLU A 31 0.19 11.76 -3.03
N ALA A 32 0.49 13.02 -2.73
CA ALA A 32 1.60 13.73 -3.37
C ALA A 32 2.94 13.02 -3.13
N THR A 33 3.19 12.59 -1.88
CA THR A 33 4.39 11.81 -1.52
C THR A 33 4.49 10.52 -2.32
N ALA A 34 3.42 9.75 -2.44
CA ALA A 34 3.43 8.50 -3.21
C ALA A 34 3.76 8.75 -4.69
N SER A 35 3.20 9.82 -5.27
CA SER A 35 3.41 10.19 -6.67
C SER A 35 4.86 10.61 -6.94
N ILE A 36 5.42 11.46 -6.08
CA ILE A 36 6.82 11.91 -6.16
C ILE A 36 7.76 10.72 -6.01
N MET A 37 7.56 9.90 -4.97
CA MET A 37 8.39 8.73 -4.73
C MET A 37 8.33 7.70 -5.86
N LYS A 38 7.20 7.57 -6.56
CA LYS A 38 7.07 6.68 -7.71
C LYS A 38 8.02 7.09 -8.86
N VAL A 39 8.19 8.38 -9.12
CA VAL A 39 9.12 8.88 -10.15
C VAL A 39 10.56 8.53 -9.78
N PHE A 40 10.97 8.83 -8.55
CA PHE A 40 12.33 8.53 -8.09
C PHE A 40 12.60 7.01 -8.04
N SER A 41 11.64 6.22 -7.61
CA SER A 41 11.80 4.76 -7.53
C SER A 41 11.93 4.11 -8.91
N GLY A 42 11.31 4.68 -9.94
CA GLY A 42 11.48 4.24 -11.32
C GLY A 42 12.93 4.38 -11.77
N ALA A 43 13.48 5.59 -11.67
CA ALA A 43 14.88 5.86 -12.02
C ALA A 43 15.86 4.99 -11.20
N LEU A 44 15.62 4.87 -9.88
CA LEU A 44 16.44 4.05 -9.00
C LEU A 44 16.36 2.55 -9.35
N SER A 45 15.17 2.07 -9.70
CA SER A 45 14.95 0.69 -10.14
C SER A 45 15.73 0.34 -11.40
N ASP A 46 15.73 1.25 -12.37
CA ASP A 46 16.46 1.07 -13.62
C ASP A 46 17.97 1.12 -13.39
N TYR A 47 18.45 2.01 -12.51
CA TYR A 47 19.86 2.13 -12.16
C TYR A 47 20.37 0.91 -11.39
N LEU A 48 19.66 0.47 -10.35
CA LEU A 48 20.08 -0.66 -9.51
C LEU A 48 19.86 -2.01 -10.17
N GLY A 49 18.91 -2.14 -11.09
CA GLY A 49 18.51 -3.40 -11.69
C GLY A 49 17.90 -4.43 -10.72
N ARG A 50 17.59 -4.02 -9.48
CA ARG A 50 17.07 -4.88 -8.41
C ARG A 50 15.61 -4.57 -8.11
N ARG A 51 14.72 -4.96 -9.02
CA ARG A 51 13.28 -4.64 -8.93
C ARG A 51 12.60 -5.31 -7.74
N LYS A 52 12.91 -6.59 -7.49
CA LYS A 52 12.39 -7.34 -6.35
C LYS A 52 12.74 -6.69 -5.02
N PHE A 53 13.99 -6.23 -4.85
CA PHE A 53 14.42 -5.58 -3.60
C PHE A 53 13.60 -4.34 -3.29
N LEU A 54 13.40 -3.44 -4.26
CA LEU A 54 12.60 -2.23 -4.08
C LEU A 54 11.11 -2.55 -3.81
N MET A 55 10.58 -3.59 -4.44
CA MET A 55 9.22 -4.07 -4.15
C MET A 55 9.11 -4.55 -2.71
N ILE A 56 10.03 -5.42 -2.26
CA ILE A 56 10.04 -5.92 -0.87
C ILE A 56 10.13 -4.76 0.11
N LEU A 57 11.05 -3.83 -0.12
CA LEU A 57 11.22 -2.65 0.73
C LEU A 57 9.93 -1.83 0.83
N GLY A 58 9.29 -1.53 -0.30
CA GLY A 58 8.05 -0.76 -0.33
C GLY A 58 6.87 -1.48 0.33
N TYR A 59 6.72 -2.79 0.12
CA TYR A 59 5.68 -3.58 0.80
C TYR A 59 5.96 -3.75 2.29
N ALA A 60 7.21 -3.95 2.69
CA ALA A 60 7.61 -4.05 4.10
C ALA A 60 7.35 -2.74 4.86
N LEU A 61 7.77 -1.60 4.30
CA LEU A 61 7.45 -0.28 4.89
C LEU A 61 5.95 -0.11 5.10
N ALA A 62 5.14 -0.43 4.08
CA ALA A 62 3.69 -0.36 4.19
C ALA A 62 3.13 -1.37 5.22
N ALA A 63 3.67 -2.58 5.32
CA ALA A 63 3.23 -3.58 6.29
C ALA A 63 3.54 -3.15 7.73
N PHE A 64 4.74 -2.62 7.98
CA PHE A 64 5.14 -2.15 9.31
C PHE A 64 4.36 -0.93 9.81
N THR A 65 3.79 -0.12 8.91
CA THR A 65 2.90 0.99 9.31
C THR A 65 1.52 0.51 9.75
N LYS A 66 1.07 -0.68 9.32
CA LYS A 66 -0.29 -1.17 9.63
C LYS A 66 -0.58 -1.29 11.12
N PRO A 67 0.32 -1.86 11.97
CA PRO A 67 0.12 -1.90 13.41
C PRO A 67 0.12 -0.51 14.06
N VAL A 68 0.79 0.46 13.45
CA VAL A 68 0.89 1.81 14.01
C VAL A 68 -0.47 2.53 14.01
N PHE A 69 -1.31 2.30 13.00
CA PHE A 69 -2.63 2.94 12.91
C PHE A 69 -3.55 2.60 14.10
N PRO A 70 -3.82 1.32 14.44
CA PRO A 70 -4.64 1.01 15.60
C PRO A 70 -4.01 1.41 16.93
N LEU A 71 -2.69 1.53 17.01
CA LEU A 71 -1.95 1.99 18.20
C LEU A 71 -1.86 3.51 18.29
N ALA A 72 -2.26 4.25 17.27
CA ALA A 72 -2.13 5.71 17.26
C ALA A 72 -3.00 6.36 18.35
N HIS A 73 -2.39 7.27 19.10
CA HIS A 73 -3.02 8.06 20.15
C HIS A 73 -3.17 9.54 19.77
N SER A 74 -2.61 9.95 18.64
CA SER A 74 -2.70 11.32 18.14
C SER A 74 -2.71 11.37 16.62
N VAL A 75 -3.20 12.49 16.08
CA VAL A 75 -3.20 12.76 14.64
C VAL A 75 -1.78 12.77 14.07
N ALA A 76 -0.78 13.23 14.82
CA ALA A 76 0.62 13.24 14.39
C ALA A 76 1.16 11.82 14.15
N TRP A 77 0.79 10.84 14.98
CA TRP A 77 1.12 9.43 14.78
C TRP A 77 0.51 8.86 13.49
N VAL A 78 -0.78 9.20 13.25
CA VAL A 78 -1.46 8.79 12.00
C VAL A 78 -0.79 9.44 10.79
N PHE A 79 -0.43 10.72 10.88
CA PHE A 79 0.28 11.42 9.80
C PHE A 79 1.61 10.74 9.48
N ALA A 80 2.43 10.48 10.50
CA ALA A 80 3.73 9.83 10.32
C ALA A 80 3.59 8.43 9.70
N ALA A 81 2.67 7.61 10.22
CA ALA A 81 2.39 6.28 9.67
C ALA A 81 1.88 6.34 8.23
N ARG A 82 0.99 7.28 7.93
CA ARG A 82 0.43 7.50 6.60
C ARG A 82 1.50 7.94 5.60
N PHE A 83 2.37 8.86 6.03
CA PHE A 83 3.50 9.32 5.22
C PHE A 83 4.43 8.16 4.84
N VAL A 84 4.87 7.37 5.83
CA VAL A 84 5.74 6.20 5.59
C VAL A 84 5.05 5.14 4.72
N ASP A 85 3.77 4.87 4.92
CA ASP A 85 2.98 3.98 4.08
C ASP A 85 2.97 4.43 2.62
N ARG A 86 2.84 5.74 2.38
CA ARG A 86 2.83 6.32 1.04
C ARG A 86 4.20 6.36 0.38
N VAL A 87 5.26 6.59 1.15
CA VAL A 87 6.64 6.38 0.69
C VAL A 87 6.82 4.93 0.21
N GLY A 88 6.39 3.95 1.01
CA GLY A 88 6.41 2.53 0.62
C GLY A 88 5.60 2.24 -0.66
N LYS A 89 4.41 2.83 -0.80
CA LYS A 89 3.59 2.72 -2.02
C LYS A 89 4.31 3.29 -3.24
N GLY A 90 4.94 4.45 -3.11
CA GLY A 90 5.73 5.08 -4.17
C GLY A 90 6.93 4.24 -4.58
N ILE A 91 7.71 3.76 -3.60
CA ILE A 91 8.90 2.94 -3.85
C ILE A 91 8.58 1.66 -4.64
N ARG A 92 7.48 0.98 -4.32
CA ARG A 92 7.11 -0.29 -4.99
C ARG A 92 6.40 -0.13 -6.33
N GLY A 93 5.82 1.05 -6.60
CA GLY A 93 4.92 1.26 -7.73
C GLY A 93 5.59 1.05 -9.08
N ALA A 94 6.64 1.80 -9.39
CA ALA A 94 7.36 1.69 -10.65
C ALA A 94 8.12 0.36 -10.79
N PRO A 95 8.88 -0.15 -9.80
CA PRO A 95 9.52 -1.45 -9.90
C PRO A 95 8.55 -2.61 -10.15
N ARG A 96 7.36 -2.58 -9.54
CA ARG A 96 6.31 -3.58 -9.77
C ARG A 96 5.83 -3.56 -11.22
N ASP A 97 5.52 -2.37 -11.73
CA ASP A 97 5.04 -2.21 -13.10
C ASP A 97 6.10 -2.65 -14.11
N ALA A 98 7.37 -2.31 -13.85
CA ALA A 98 8.49 -2.73 -14.67
C ALA A 98 8.73 -4.24 -14.63
N LEU A 99 8.62 -4.87 -13.44
CA LEU A 99 8.76 -6.33 -13.31
C LEU A 99 7.68 -7.06 -14.12
N VAL A 100 6.43 -6.58 -14.09
CA VAL A 100 5.34 -7.15 -14.90
C VAL A 100 5.70 -7.08 -16.40
N ALA A 101 6.29 -5.97 -16.86
CA ALA A 101 6.72 -5.85 -18.25
C ALA A 101 7.86 -6.81 -18.61
N ASP A 102 8.81 -7.03 -17.70
CA ASP A 102 9.99 -7.89 -17.96
C ASP A 102 9.63 -9.37 -18.07
N ILE A 103 8.72 -9.84 -17.21
CA ILE A 103 8.31 -11.26 -17.18
C ILE A 103 7.20 -11.59 -18.18
N THR A 104 6.60 -10.59 -18.83
CA THR A 104 5.45 -10.78 -19.71
C THR A 104 5.85 -10.58 -21.17
N PRO A 105 5.56 -11.53 -22.07
CA PRO A 105 5.76 -11.36 -23.50
C PRO A 105 5.08 -10.09 -24.02
N PRO A 106 5.68 -9.35 -24.97
CA PRO A 106 5.16 -8.07 -25.45
C PRO A 106 3.69 -8.10 -25.87
N GLN A 107 3.24 -9.20 -26.48
CA GLN A 107 1.86 -9.38 -26.96
C GLN A 107 0.84 -9.50 -25.83
N LEU A 108 1.26 -9.91 -24.63
CA LEU A 108 0.40 -10.15 -23.47
C LEU A 108 0.49 -9.04 -22.40
N ARG A 109 1.37 -8.05 -22.57
CA ARG A 109 1.57 -6.96 -21.59
C ARG A 109 0.27 -6.21 -21.28
N GLY A 110 -0.53 -5.93 -22.31
CA GLY A 110 -1.84 -5.28 -22.11
C GLY A 110 -2.77 -6.09 -21.21
N ALA A 111 -2.85 -7.42 -21.44
CA ALA A 111 -3.65 -8.31 -20.59
C ALA A 111 -3.11 -8.41 -19.16
N ALA A 112 -1.79 -8.48 -18.98
CA ALA A 112 -1.15 -8.53 -17.66
C ALA A 112 -1.42 -7.25 -16.84
N TYR A 113 -1.29 -6.08 -17.45
CA TYR A 113 -1.64 -4.81 -16.81
C TYR A 113 -3.15 -4.69 -16.54
N GLY A 114 -3.99 -5.16 -17.48
CA GLY A 114 -5.44 -5.22 -17.29
C GLY A 114 -5.83 -6.09 -16.10
N LEU A 115 -5.25 -7.30 -15.98
CA LEU A 115 -5.48 -8.18 -14.84
C LEU A 115 -5.01 -7.54 -13.52
N ARG A 116 -3.83 -6.93 -13.51
CA ARG A 116 -3.32 -6.22 -12.34
C ARG A 116 -4.26 -5.10 -11.91
N GLN A 117 -4.72 -4.29 -12.86
CA GLN A 117 -5.65 -3.20 -12.57
C GLN A 117 -7.01 -3.71 -12.09
N ALA A 118 -7.50 -4.80 -12.65
CA ALA A 118 -8.74 -5.44 -12.22
C ALA A 118 -8.64 -5.94 -10.76
N LEU A 119 -7.50 -6.54 -10.39
CA LEU A 119 -7.24 -6.96 -9.00
C LEU A 119 -7.10 -5.77 -8.04
N ASP A 120 -6.45 -4.70 -8.46
CA ASP A 120 -6.37 -3.46 -7.67
C ASP A 120 -7.78 -2.86 -7.46
N SER A 121 -8.61 -2.83 -8.50
CA SER A 121 -10.00 -2.34 -8.44
C SER A 121 -10.89 -3.25 -7.57
N ALA A 122 -10.74 -4.57 -7.68
CA ALA A 122 -11.44 -5.52 -6.80
C ALA A 122 -11.06 -5.30 -5.33
N GLY A 123 -9.78 -5.08 -5.04
CA GLY A 123 -9.30 -4.73 -3.70
C GLY A 123 -9.87 -3.41 -3.19
N ALA A 124 -9.98 -2.40 -4.05
CA ALA A 124 -10.56 -1.10 -3.73
C ALA A 124 -12.07 -1.19 -3.41
N LEU A 125 -12.79 -2.11 -4.07
CA LEU A 125 -14.19 -2.38 -3.79
C LEU A 125 -14.38 -3.22 -2.53
N LEU A 126 -13.63 -4.32 -2.41
CA LEU A 126 -13.79 -5.25 -1.30
C LEU A 126 -13.28 -4.69 0.03
N GLY A 127 -12.29 -3.81 0.01
CA GLY A 127 -11.73 -3.18 1.20
C GLY A 127 -12.79 -2.47 2.05
N PRO A 128 -13.51 -1.48 1.51
CA PRO A 128 -14.59 -0.80 2.21
C PRO A 128 -15.75 -1.73 2.63
N LEU A 129 -16.13 -2.69 1.78
CA LEU A 129 -17.17 -3.65 2.11
C LEU A 129 -16.78 -4.52 3.31
N LEU A 130 -15.56 -5.04 3.32
CA LEU A 130 -15.03 -5.80 4.46
C LEU A 130 -14.92 -4.92 5.71
N ALA A 131 -14.57 -3.63 5.56
CA ALA A 131 -14.54 -2.70 6.67
C ALA A 131 -15.92 -2.59 7.34
N VAL A 132 -16.98 -2.46 6.55
CA VAL A 132 -18.37 -2.41 7.07
C VAL A 132 -18.72 -3.72 7.77
N VAL A 133 -18.46 -4.86 7.14
CA VAL A 133 -18.76 -6.18 7.72
C VAL A 133 -18.03 -6.37 9.05
N PHE A 134 -16.73 -6.07 9.11
CA PHE A 134 -15.96 -6.19 10.34
C PHE A 134 -16.36 -5.17 11.41
N MET A 135 -16.74 -3.95 11.02
CA MET A 135 -17.28 -2.97 11.98
C MET A 135 -18.55 -3.51 12.67
N LEU A 136 -19.44 -4.14 11.91
CA LEU A 136 -20.63 -4.78 12.49
C LEU A 136 -20.25 -5.98 13.37
N ALA A 137 -19.31 -6.80 12.94
CA ALA A 137 -18.86 -7.99 13.68
C ALA A 137 -18.12 -7.66 14.99
N PHE A 138 -17.35 -6.57 15.00
CA PHE A 138 -16.55 -6.12 16.15
C PHE A 138 -17.22 -4.99 16.95
N ALA A 139 -18.55 -4.90 16.90
CA ALA A 139 -19.33 -3.92 17.67
C ALA A 139 -18.87 -2.46 17.50
N ASN A 140 -18.47 -2.08 16.28
CA ASN A 140 -17.94 -0.78 15.90
C ASN A 140 -16.57 -0.41 16.53
N ASP A 141 -15.80 -1.39 16.98
CA ASP A 141 -14.42 -1.15 17.42
C ASP A 141 -13.48 -1.00 16.19
N ILE A 142 -13.25 0.26 15.79
CA ILE A 142 -12.41 0.61 14.64
C ILE A 142 -10.99 0.06 14.80
N ARG A 143 -10.43 0.09 16.01
CA ARG A 143 -9.07 -0.39 16.28
C ARG A 143 -8.96 -1.90 16.08
N ALA A 144 -9.94 -2.67 16.55
CA ALA A 144 -9.99 -4.11 16.35
C ALA A 144 -10.06 -4.45 14.85
N VAL A 145 -10.89 -3.74 14.09
CA VAL A 145 -10.98 -3.93 12.62
C VAL A 145 -9.67 -3.59 11.91
N MET A 146 -8.98 -2.53 12.33
CA MET A 146 -7.68 -2.18 11.77
C MET A 146 -6.62 -3.27 11.99
N TRP A 147 -6.65 -3.96 13.15
CA TRP A 147 -5.76 -5.09 13.42
C TRP A 147 -5.95 -6.26 12.46
N VAL A 148 -7.17 -6.50 11.99
CA VAL A 148 -7.44 -7.53 10.96
C VAL A 148 -6.65 -7.28 9.68
N ALA A 149 -6.43 -6.03 9.29
CA ALA A 149 -5.69 -5.68 8.08
C ALA A 149 -4.17 -5.86 8.20
N VAL A 150 -3.64 -6.02 9.40
CA VAL A 150 -2.21 -6.27 9.63
C VAL A 150 -1.80 -7.64 9.06
N VAL A 151 -2.61 -8.66 9.27
CA VAL A 151 -2.30 -10.03 8.84
C VAL A 151 -2.11 -10.14 7.33
N PRO A 152 -3.04 -9.69 6.47
CA PRO A 152 -2.85 -9.75 5.02
C PRO A 152 -1.66 -8.93 4.52
N ALA A 153 -1.31 -7.83 5.19
CA ALA A 153 -0.16 -7.02 4.82
C ALA A 153 1.16 -7.79 4.96
N PHE A 154 1.35 -8.49 6.08
CA PHE A 154 2.55 -9.31 6.30
C PHE A 154 2.55 -10.58 5.44
N ILE A 155 1.40 -11.19 5.19
CA ILE A 155 1.27 -12.32 4.25
C ILE A 155 1.70 -11.88 2.84
N ALA A 156 1.29 -10.70 2.38
CA ALA A 156 1.69 -10.18 1.07
C ALA A 156 3.22 -10.02 0.96
N VAL A 157 3.90 -9.52 2.02
CA VAL A 157 5.36 -9.43 2.06
C VAL A 157 6.01 -10.82 1.99
N ALA A 158 5.52 -11.77 2.78
CA ALA A 158 6.04 -13.14 2.79
C ALA A 158 5.89 -13.83 1.42
N LEU A 159 4.71 -13.70 0.79
CA LEU A 159 4.46 -14.25 -0.55
C LEU A 159 5.39 -13.63 -1.59
N LEU A 160 5.61 -12.31 -1.52
CA LEU A 160 6.53 -11.62 -2.42
C LEU A 160 7.96 -12.14 -2.28
N MET A 161 8.42 -12.34 -1.04
CA MET A 161 9.77 -12.85 -0.77
C MET A 161 9.98 -14.27 -1.32
N ILE A 162 8.96 -15.13 -1.19
CA ILE A 162 9.04 -16.56 -1.52
C ILE A 162 8.84 -16.78 -3.03
N TYR A 163 7.81 -16.18 -3.61
CA TYR A 163 7.36 -16.54 -4.97
C TYR A 163 7.91 -15.64 -6.07
N VAL A 164 8.22 -14.38 -5.78
CA VAL A 164 8.74 -13.47 -6.81
C VAL A 164 10.23 -13.70 -6.99
N ARG A 165 10.64 -14.00 -8.24
CA ARG A 165 12.05 -14.11 -8.64
C ARG A 165 12.47 -12.86 -9.41
N GLU A 166 13.73 -12.44 -9.21
CA GLU A 166 14.33 -11.40 -10.05
C GLU A 166 14.58 -12.01 -11.44
N PRO A 167 14.12 -11.40 -12.53
CA PRO A 167 14.50 -11.85 -13.86
C PRO A 167 16.02 -11.69 -14.02
N GLU A 168 16.67 -12.70 -14.60
CA GLU A 168 18.07 -12.56 -15.00
C GLU A 168 18.16 -11.45 -16.06
N ARG A 169 18.99 -10.47 -15.80
CA ARG A 169 19.36 -9.48 -16.82
C ARG A 169 20.41 -10.13 -17.69
N ASP A 170 20.10 -10.36 -18.95
CA ASP A 170 21.14 -10.61 -19.94
C ASP A 170 22.07 -9.39 -19.92
N SER A 171 23.28 -9.61 -19.46
CA SER A 171 24.36 -8.61 -19.49
C SER A 171 24.88 -8.56 -20.92
N ASP A 172 24.24 -7.77 -21.77
CA ASP A 172 24.86 -7.31 -23.01
C ASP A 172 25.78 -6.13 -22.74
#